data_837450a5a2cf305f43ef89da28c8b291
#
_entry.id   837450a5a2cf305f43ef89da28c8b291
#
_cell.length_a   1.000
_cell.length_b   1.000
_cell.length_c   1.000
_cell.angle_alpha   90.00
_cell.angle_beta   90.00
_cell.angle_gamma   90.00
#
_symmetry.space_group_name_H-M   'P 1'
#
loop_
_entity.id
_entity.type
_entity.pdbx_description
1 polymer ?
#
loop_
_entity_poly.entity_id
_entity_poly.type
_entity_poly.pdbx_seq_one_letter_code
_entity_poly.pdbx_strand_id
1 'polypeptide(L)'
;YMFKDSTNYNQQSYVFYAQEDWKISEKFNLIAGIRTDYHSKYHFRMTPKLSVMYRPVELLTLRAGYAQGYRTPTLKELYEEYDMGGLGMFTIHGDEDLKAENSQQFSLSAEINKDIFYASISGYYNKFKNKITLAYLDNIEDGKSMPDMKYMNSDNAESISMEAIARVKMDCGLMLQGSYAYVHEKEEYKGYNLSMTRPHSLTFNASFNRKLGKINTSVSLNGQWSSKLHTYSYYSVDNTITEYNYSPRTICTLNTSAGFPRGISVGLGIDNLFNYKDKSADYGIQLPQQGIGFIGTVSINLADLFRL
;
A
#
# COMPACT_ATOMS: atom_id res chain seq x y z
N TYR A 1 -3.82 10.83 -25.08
CA TYR A 1 -3.52 12.03 -24.29
C TYR A 1 -3.55 13.22 -25.25
N MET A 2 -4.58 14.06 -25.15
CA MET A 2 -4.55 15.33 -25.82
C MET A 2 -4.16 16.39 -24.81
N PHE A 3 -3.00 17.01 -24.99
CA PHE A 3 -2.70 18.28 -24.36
C PHE A 3 -3.39 19.38 -25.15
N LYS A 4 -3.89 20.40 -24.48
CA LYS A 4 -4.68 21.52 -25.05
C LYS A 4 -4.01 22.23 -26.23
N ASP A 5 -2.67 22.19 -26.28
CA ASP A 5 -1.85 22.71 -27.34
C ASP A 5 -0.70 21.78 -27.65
N SER A 6 -0.26 21.72 -28.90
CA SER A 6 1.00 21.06 -29.32
C SER A 6 2.24 21.74 -28.75
N THR A 7 2.15 22.35 -27.57
CA THR A 7 3.22 23.08 -26.91
C THR A 7 4.15 22.10 -26.22
N ASN A 8 5.43 22.24 -26.47
CA ASN A 8 6.46 21.45 -25.78
C ASN A 8 6.69 21.99 -24.38
N TYR A 9 6.16 21.29 -23.36
CA TYR A 9 6.46 21.58 -21.96
C TYR A 9 7.73 20.89 -21.53
N ASN A 10 8.62 21.62 -20.86
CA ASN A 10 9.89 21.10 -20.40
C ASN A 10 10.12 21.47 -18.93
N GLN A 11 10.56 20.50 -18.15
CA GLN A 11 10.94 20.67 -16.75
C GLN A 11 12.35 20.11 -16.54
N GLN A 12 13.15 20.82 -15.74
CA GLN A 12 14.48 20.36 -15.35
C GLN A 12 14.55 20.26 -13.82
N SER A 13 15.06 19.14 -13.35
CA SER A 13 15.33 18.95 -11.92
C SER A 13 16.73 18.36 -11.72
N TYR A 14 17.41 18.89 -10.72
CA TYR A 14 18.73 18.42 -10.29
C TYR A 14 18.61 17.99 -8.83
N VAL A 15 19.13 16.81 -8.54
CA VAL A 15 19.03 16.21 -7.21
C VAL A 15 20.40 15.85 -6.71
N PHE A 16 20.71 16.27 -5.51
CA PHE A 16 21.89 15.83 -4.78
C PHE A 16 21.43 15.22 -3.44
N TYR A 17 22.02 14.10 -3.05
CA TYR A 17 21.79 13.51 -1.74
C TYR A 17 23.09 13.05 -1.10
N ALA A 18 23.15 13.14 0.21
CA ALA A 18 24.20 12.59 1.04
C ALA A 18 23.58 11.90 2.25
N GLN A 19 24.13 10.76 2.63
CA GLN A 19 23.69 10.02 3.81
C GLN A 19 24.91 9.40 4.46
N GLU A 20 24.94 9.43 5.78
CA GLU A 20 25.96 8.81 6.59
C GLU A 20 25.30 7.86 7.61
N ASP A 21 25.95 6.74 7.86
CA ASP A 21 25.56 5.72 8.83
C ASP A 21 26.68 5.59 9.86
N TRP A 22 26.44 6.14 11.06
CA TRP A 22 27.40 6.13 12.17
C TRP A 22 27.07 5.02 13.15
N LYS A 23 27.87 3.97 13.15
CA LYS A 23 27.88 2.96 14.20
C LYS A 23 28.62 3.49 15.41
N ILE A 24 27.92 4.25 16.26
CA ILE A 24 28.50 4.89 17.44
C ILE A 24 28.95 3.85 18.47
N SER A 25 28.20 2.76 18.58
CA SER A 25 28.54 1.59 19.38
C SER A 25 27.80 0.35 18.87
N GLU A 26 28.08 -0.82 19.43
CA GLU A 26 27.32 -2.04 19.13
C GLU A 26 25.82 -1.91 19.46
N LYS A 27 25.48 -1.02 20.39
CA LYS A 27 24.10 -0.78 20.83
C LYS A 27 23.43 0.42 20.19
N PHE A 28 24.19 1.32 19.56
CA PHE A 28 23.65 2.58 19.08
C PHE A 28 24.13 2.90 17.66
N ASN A 29 23.18 3.06 16.76
CA ASN A 29 23.42 3.47 15.38
C ASN A 29 22.60 4.71 15.04
N LEU A 30 23.19 5.64 14.31
CA LEU A 30 22.59 6.89 13.85
C LEU A 30 22.76 7.00 12.35
N ILE A 31 21.65 7.18 11.64
CA ILE A 31 21.64 7.49 10.22
C ILE A 31 21.13 8.93 10.06
N ALA A 32 21.94 9.80 9.45
CA ALA A 32 21.52 11.12 9.05
C ALA A 32 21.69 11.29 7.54
N GLY A 33 20.70 11.86 6.90
CA GLY A 33 20.71 12.11 5.47
C GLY A 33 20.10 13.45 5.13
N ILE A 34 20.52 13.97 4.01
CA ILE A 34 19.98 15.19 3.42
C ILE A 34 19.85 15.00 1.93
N ARG A 35 18.70 15.36 1.40
CA ARG A 35 18.46 15.45 -0.02
C ARG A 35 18.13 16.88 -0.38
N THR A 36 18.73 17.38 -1.43
CA THR A 36 18.46 18.69 -1.99
C THR A 36 17.99 18.54 -3.42
N ASP A 37 16.89 19.17 -3.73
CA ASP A 37 16.28 19.20 -5.05
C ASP A 37 16.25 20.64 -5.55
N TYR A 38 16.68 20.84 -6.79
CA TYR A 38 16.45 22.09 -7.52
C TYR A 38 15.57 21.79 -8.72
N HIS A 39 14.47 22.51 -8.84
CA HIS A 39 13.51 22.35 -9.93
C HIS A 39 13.30 23.70 -10.62
N SER A 40 13.23 23.72 -11.95
CA SER A 40 13.14 24.96 -12.75
C SER A 40 11.97 25.87 -12.35
N LYS A 41 10.82 25.28 -11.94
CA LYS A 41 9.59 26.02 -11.52
C LYS A 41 9.48 26.16 -9.99
N TYR A 42 9.88 25.15 -9.22
CA TYR A 42 9.66 25.08 -7.75
C TYR A 42 10.90 25.41 -6.93
N HIS A 43 12.00 25.75 -7.60
CA HIS A 43 13.27 26.19 -7.01
C HIS A 43 13.89 25.16 -6.05
N PHE A 44 14.66 25.65 -5.10
CA PHE A 44 15.45 24.82 -4.19
C PHE A 44 14.62 24.31 -3.02
N ARG A 45 14.79 23.00 -2.72
CA ARG A 45 14.21 22.32 -1.55
C ARG A 45 15.21 21.40 -0.90
N MET A 46 15.08 21.28 0.40
CA MET A 46 15.91 20.42 1.24
C MET A 46 15.01 19.53 2.09
N THR A 47 15.29 18.23 2.08
CA THR A 47 14.53 17.20 2.82
C THR A 47 15.48 16.39 3.68
N PRO A 48 15.56 16.70 4.99
CA PRO A 48 16.36 15.93 5.93
C PRO A 48 15.72 14.61 6.31
N LYS A 49 16.57 13.64 6.70
CA LYS A 49 16.20 12.36 7.29
C LYS A 49 17.11 12.09 8.48
N LEU A 50 16.52 11.63 9.57
CA LEU A 50 17.23 11.18 10.75
C LEU A 50 16.64 9.86 11.23
N SER A 51 17.46 8.86 11.54
CA SER A 51 17.02 7.60 12.09
C SER A 51 17.99 7.14 13.16
N VAL A 52 17.45 6.73 14.29
CA VAL A 52 18.20 6.24 15.43
C VAL A 52 17.79 4.80 15.70
N MET A 53 18.76 3.93 15.89
CA MET A 53 18.57 2.58 16.37
C MET A 53 19.28 2.43 17.71
N TYR A 54 18.57 1.88 18.70
CA TYR A 54 19.09 1.56 20.00
C TYR A 54 18.80 0.10 20.37
N ARG A 55 19.83 -0.64 20.72
CA ARG A 55 19.78 -2.05 21.11
C ARG A 55 20.23 -2.20 22.55
N PRO A 56 19.33 -2.00 23.55
CA PRO A 56 19.69 -2.08 24.97
C PRO A 56 20.21 -3.47 25.38
N VAL A 57 19.57 -4.50 24.78
CA VAL A 57 19.96 -5.92 24.93
C VAL A 57 19.88 -6.60 23.56
N GLU A 58 20.57 -7.72 23.38
CA GLU A 58 20.60 -8.43 22.07
C GLU A 58 19.22 -8.77 21.51
N LEU A 59 18.28 -9.05 22.42
CA LEU A 59 16.92 -9.43 22.09
C LEU A 59 16.06 -8.26 21.57
N LEU A 60 16.30 -7.03 22.05
CA LEU A 60 15.43 -5.88 21.83
C LEU A 60 16.12 -4.82 20.97
N THR A 61 15.47 -4.45 19.87
CA THR A 61 15.86 -3.32 19.02
C THR A 61 14.76 -2.27 19.01
N LEU A 62 15.11 -1.04 19.34
CA LEU A 62 14.25 0.13 19.27
C LEU A 62 14.72 1.02 18.13
N ARG A 63 13.78 1.58 17.37
CA ARG A 63 14.10 2.56 16.32
C ARG A 63 13.17 3.76 16.40
N ALA A 64 13.73 4.93 16.13
CA ALA A 64 12.98 6.16 15.95
C ALA A 64 13.46 6.83 14.66
N GLY A 65 12.54 7.41 13.91
CA GLY A 65 12.86 8.06 12.64
C GLY A 65 12.05 9.32 12.41
N TYR A 66 12.67 10.27 11.72
CA TYR A 66 12.05 11.45 11.15
C TYR A 66 12.52 11.59 9.71
N ALA A 67 11.60 11.84 8.80
CA ALA A 67 11.94 12.12 7.40
C ALA A 67 11.01 13.19 6.84
N GLN A 68 11.55 14.04 5.97
CA GLN A 68 10.77 14.91 5.12
C GLN A 68 10.73 14.37 3.71
N GLY A 69 9.59 14.55 3.02
CA GLY A 69 9.40 14.24 1.62
C GLY A 69 9.03 15.51 0.84
N TYR A 70 9.31 15.49 -0.43
CA TYR A 70 9.02 16.55 -1.37
C TYR A 70 8.70 15.97 -2.75
N ARG A 71 7.63 16.44 -3.38
CA ARG A 71 7.24 16.06 -4.72
C ARG A 71 6.76 17.29 -5.49
N THR A 72 7.31 17.51 -6.68
CA THR A 72 6.80 18.50 -7.62
C THR A 72 5.65 17.93 -8.44
N PRO A 73 4.68 18.78 -8.85
CA PRO A 73 3.69 18.35 -9.82
C PRO A 73 4.33 17.85 -11.12
N THR A 74 3.77 16.84 -11.69
CA THR A 74 4.15 16.33 -13.01
C THR A 74 3.62 17.24 -14.11
N LEU A 75 4.17 17.13 -15.33
CA LEU A 75 3.65 17.87 -16.49
C LEU A 75 2.19 17.53 -16.76
N LYS A 76 1.78 16.28 -16.50
CA LYS A 76 0.39 15.85 -16.60
C LYS A 76 -0.49 16.65 -15.62
N GLU A 77 -0.14 16.67 -14.34
CA GLU A 77 -0.91 17.38 -13.32
C GLU A 77 -1.00 18.90 -13.57
N LEU A 78 0.00 19.47 -14.26
CA LEU A 78 0.01 20.90 -14.59
C LEU A 78 -0.79 21.27 -15.85
N TYR A 79 -0.74 20.41 -16.89
CA TYR A 79 -1.12 20.80 -18.24
C TYR A 79 -2.09 19.82 -18.92
N GLU A 80 -2.59 18.81 -18.19
CA GLU A 80 -3.54 17.87 -18.78
C GLU A 80 -4.83 18.56 -19.17
N GLU A 81 -5.30 18.25 -20.37
CA GLU A 81 -6.64 18.53 -20.84
C GLU A 81 -7.14 17.24 -21.51
N TYR A 82 -7.72 16.37 -20.68
CA TYR A 82 -8.12 15.04 -21.13
C TYR A 82 -9.64 14.92 -21.17
N ASP A 83 -10.21 15.06 -22.36
CA ASP A 83 -11.61 14.75 -22.61
C ASP A 83 -11.79 13.22 -22.67
N MET A 84 -12.61 12.68 -21.81
CA MET A 84 -12.96 11.25 -21.78
C MET A 84 -13.75 10.85 -23.04
N GLY A 85 -13.05 10.98 -24.18
CA GLY A 85 -13.37 10.31 -25.42
C GLY A 85 -14.49 10.89 -26.27
N GLY A 86 -14.79 12.17 -26.16
CA GLY A 86 -15.87 12.78 -26.97
C GLY A 86 -17.25 12.18 -26.68
N LEU A 87 -17.38 11.42 -25.58
CA LEU A 87 -18.64 10.78 -25.18
C LEU A 87 -19.50 11.71 -24.29
N GLY A 88 -19.08 12.97 -24.11
CA GLY A 88 -19.80 13.93 -23.27
C GLY A 88 -19.82 13.54 -21.79
N MET A 89 -18.81 12.80 -21.31
CA MET A 89 -18.74 12.39 -19.90
C MET A 89 -18.19 13.52 -19.01
N PHE A 90 -16.89 13.73 -19.04
CA PHE A 90 -16.19 14.78 -18.29
C PHE A 90 -14.79 15.01 -18.87
N THR A 91 -14.20 16.13 -18.53
CA THR A 91 -12.81 16.46 -18.86
C THR A 91 -11.96 16.50 -17.58
N ILE A 92 -10.71 16.04 -17.67
CA ILE A 92 -9.72 16.19 -16.61
C ILE A 92 -8.80 17.36 -16.96
N HIS A 93 -8.74 18.35 -16.06
CA HIS A 93 -7.95 19.55 -16.23
C HIS A 93 -6.71 19.52 -15.35
N GLY A 94 -5.55 19.87 -15.90
CA GLY A 94 -4.37 20.25 -15.14
C GLY A 94 -4.55 21.60 -14.45
N ASP A 95 -3.63 21.92 -13.53
CA ASP A 95 -3.58 23.24 -12.89
C ASP A 95 -2.14 23.72 -12.82
N GLU A 96 -1.85 24.81 -13.54
CA GLU A 96 -0.51 25.43 -13.58
C GLU A 96 -0.09 26.04 -12.25
N ASP A 97 -1.05 26.38 -11.38
CA ASP A 97 -0.81 27.00 -10.08
C ASP A 97 -0.56 26.00 -8.95
N LEU A 98 -0.50 24.69 -9.26
CA LEU A 98 -0.21 23.66 -8.28
C LEU A 98 1.11 23.93 -7.55
N LYS A 99 1.04 23.84 -6.23
CA LYS A 99 2.19 23.90 -5.34
C LYS A 99 2.78 22.49 -5.16
N ALA A 100 4.09 22.45 -4.92
CA ALA A 100 4.75 21.19 -4.60
C ALA A 100 4.26 20.61 -3.27
N GLU A 101 4.09 19.30 -3.23
CA GLU A 101 3.75 18.56 -2.01
C GLU A 101 4.95 18.51 -1.06
N ASN A 102 4.67 18.61 0.22
CA ASN A 102 5.64 18.37 1.27
C ASN A 102 5.03 17.36 2.26
N SER A 103 5.86 16.46 2.73
CA SER A 103 5.45 15.51 3.77
C SER A 103 6.45 15.49 4.93
N GLN A 104 5.95 15.15 6.10
CA GLN A 104 6.73 14.87 7.30
C GLN A 104 6.26 13.52 7.84
N GLN A 105 7.22 12.66 8.13
CA GLN A 105 6.96 11.34 8.71
C GLN A 105 7.73 11.21 10.03
N PHE A 106 7.04 10.80 11.06
CA PHE A 106 7.61 10.33 12.32
C PHE A 106 7.34 8.82 12.43
N SER A 107 8.33 8.07 12.85
CA SER A 107 8.22 6.63 13.03
C SER A 107 8.86 6.19 14.34
N LEU A 108 8.22 5.22 14.99
CA LEU A 108 8.74 4.51 16.15
C LEU A 108 8.55 3.01 15.93
N SER A 109 9.54 2.21 16.30
CA SER A 109 9.38 0.75 16.29
C SER A 109 10.15 0.08 17.42
N ALA A 110 9.60 -1.04 17.86
CA ALA A 110 10.23 -1.97 18.79
C ALA A 110 10.19 -3.38 18.19
N GLU A 111 11.30 -4.09 18.25
CA GLU A 111 11.46 -5.41 17.68
C GLU A 111 12.11 -6.34 18.71
N ILE A 112 11.52 -7.50 18.91
CA ILE A 112 12.08 -8.61 19.69
C ILE A 112 12.38 -9.75 18.72
N ASN A 113 13.61 -10.24 18.74
CA ASN A 113 14.05 -11.35 17.91
C ASN A 113 14.82 -12.36 18.76
N LYS A 114 14.28 -13.56 18.91
CA LYS A 114 14.88 -14.65 19.67
C LYS A 114 14.56 -15.99 19.01
N ASP A 115 15.59 -16.69 18.56
CA ASP A 115 15.55 -18.04 17.98
C ASP A 115 14.23 -18.44 17.29
N ILE A 116 13.25 -18.90 18.08
CA ILE A 116 11.95 -19.38 17.61
C ILE A 116 10.88 -18.29 17.52
N PHE A 117 11.12 -17.12 18.15
CA PHE A 117 10.12 -16.06 18.29
C PHE A 117 10.59 -14.73 17.73
N TYR A 118 9.77 -14.11 16.91
CA TYR A 118 9.94 -12.74 16.41
C TYR A 118 8.66 -11.95 16.68
N ALA A 119 8.80 -10.74 17.19
CA ALA A 119 7.70 -9.79 17.25
C ALA A 119 8.20 -8.38 16.98
N SER A 120 7.37 -7.59 16.32
CA SER A 120 7.61 -6.16 16.13
C SER A 120 6.33 -5.38 16.24
N ILE A 121 6.45 -4.15 16.70
CA ILE A 121 5.40 -3.13 16.64
C ILE A 121 6.02 -1.86 16.07
N SER A 122 5.31 -1.23 15.14
CA SER A 122 5.72 0.00 14.49
C SER A 122 4.56 0.97 14.44
N GLY A 123 4.84 2.24 14.65
CA GLY A 123 3.87 3.32 14.52
C GLY A 123 4.43 4.41 13.61
N TYR A 124 3.54 5.01 12.81
CA TYR A 124 3.88 6.06 11.86
C TYR A 124 2.85 7.18 11.95
N TYR A 125 3.34 8.41 11.95
CA TYR A 125 2.53 9.61 11.75
C TYR A 125 3.03 10.34 10.53
N ASN A 126 2.17 10.56 9.56
CA ASN A 126 2.47 11.29 8.34
C ASN A 126 1.60 12.54 8.26
N LYS A 127 2.22 13.65 7.94
CA LYS A 127 1.54 14.92 7.67
C LYS A 127 1.93 15.42 6.29
N PHE A 128 0.92 15.73 5.47
CA PHE A 128 1.09 16.26 4.13
C PHE A 128 0.61 17.71 4.08
N LYS A 129 1.34 18.53 3.35
CA LYS A 129 0.96 19.90 3.02
C LYS A 129 0.94 20.04 1.50
N ASN A 130 -0.09 20.68 0.98
CA ASN A 130 -0.33 20.83 -0.45
C ASN A 130 -0.38 19.48 -1.18
N LYS A 131 -1.00 18.43 -0.60
CA LYS A 131 -1.18 17.13 -1.28
C LYS A 131 -1.92 17.38 -2.60
N ILE A 132 -1.35 16.89 -3.71
CA ILE A 132 -2.00 17.02 -5.01
C ILE A 132 -3.04 15.89 -5.13
N THR A 133 -4.28 16.26 -5.38
CA THR A 133 -5.40 15.37 -5.56
C THR A 133 -6.20 15.74 -6.80
N LEU A 134 -6.94 14.79 -7.33
CA LEU A 134 -7.89 15.01 -8.40
C LEU A 134 -9.28 15.12 -7.78
N ALA A 135 -9.97 16.24 -8.00
CA ALA A 135 -11.29 16.49 -7.45
C ALA A 135 -12.27 16.91 -8.53
N TYR A 136 -13.56 16.62 -8.31
CA TYR A 136 -14.62 17.10 -9.17
C TYR A 136 -14.85 18.59 -8.98
N LEU A 137 -15.14 19.29 -10.09
CA LEU A 137 -15.61 20.67 -10.07
C LEU A 137 -17.11 20.71 -9.68
N ASP A 138 -17.54 21.85 -9.14
CA ASP A 138 -18.91 21.96 -8.59
C ASP A 138 -20.00 22.09 -9.69
N ASN A 139 -19.64 22.34 -10.94
CA ASN A 139 -20.57 22.59 -12.04
C ASN A 139 -20.41 21.55 -13.15
N ILE A 140 -21.55 21.16 -13.75
CA ILE A 140 -21.58 20.36 -14.98
C ILE A 140 -21.66 21.32 -16.15
N GLU A 141 -20.74 21.24 -17.09
CA GLU A 141 -20.82 22.01 -18.31
C GLU A 141 -21.92 21.49 -19.24
N ASP A 142 -22.52 22.39 -20.04
CA ASP A 142 -23.55 22.03 -20.99
C ASP A 142 -23.09 20.93 -21.95
N GLY A 143 -23.88 19.87 -22.07
CA GLY A 143 -23.60 18.73 -22.92
C GLY A 143 -22.73 17.62 -22.26
N LYS A 144 -22.32 17.76 -21.01
CA LYS A 144 -21.65 16.72 -20.24
C LYS A 144 -22.63 16.02 -19.29
N SER A 145 -22.35 14.76 -18.98
CA SER A 145 -23.15 13.96 -18.04
C SER A 145 -22.60 13.94 -16.61
N MET A 146 -21.34 14.36 -16.44
CA MET A 146 -20.64 14.44 -15.15
C MET A 146 -19.86 15.76 -15.11
N PRO A 147 -19.55 16.28 -13.91
CA PRO A 147 -18.67 17.42 -13.80
C PRO A 147 -17.26 17.07 -14.16
N ASP A 148 -16.57 18.06 -14.63
CA ASP A 148 -15.15 17.94 -14.90
C ASP A 148 -14.36 17.71 -13.62
N MET A 149 -13.17 17.14 -13.78
CA MET A 149 -12.22 16.96 -12.71
C MET A 149 -11.03 17.90 -12.90
N LYS A 150 -10.47 18.38 -11.80
CA LYS A 150 -9.28 19.22 -11.82
C LYS A 150 -8.27 18.77 -10.79
N TYR A 151 -6.99 18.79 -11.15
CA TYR A 151 -5.92 18.65 -10.17
C TYR A 151 -5.87 19.88 -9.26
N MET A 152 -5.80 19.67 -7.96
CA MET A 152 -5.73 20.75 -6.97
C MET A 152 -4.90 20.34 -5.76
N ASN A 153 -4.42 21.34 -5.01
CA ASN A 153 -3.77 21.07 -3.73
C ASN A 153 -4.84 20.95 -2.63
N SER A 154 -4.80 19.85 -1.90
CA SER A 154 -5.50 19.72 -0.62
C SER A 154 -4.65 20.35 0.49
N ASP A 155 -5.28 21.12 1.37
CA ASP A 155 -4.56 21.90 2.37
C ASP A 155 -3.87 21.06 3.44
N ASN A 156 -4.52 19.99 3.94
CA ASN A 156 -3.96 19.14 4.96
C ASN A 156 -4.48 17.70 4.82
N ALA A 157 -3.57 16.76 4.66
CA ALA A 157 -3.85 15.35 4.79
C ALA A 157 -2.94 14.77 5.88
N GLU A 158 -3.51 13.95 6.75
CA GLU A 158 -2.77 13.31 7.83
C GLU A 158 -3.10 11.82 7.86
N SER A 159 -2.12 11.01 8.21
CA SER A 159 -2.36 9.61 8.49
C SER A 159 -1.62 9.13 9.73
N ILE A 160 -2.29 8.33 10.53
CA ILE A 160 -1.70 7.58 11.65
C ILE A 160 -1.83 6.11 11.29
N SER A 161 -0.73 5.38 11.37
CA SER A 161 -0.75 3.94 11.18
C SER A 161 0.07 3.22 12.24
N MET A 162 -0.37 2.02 12.57
CA MET A 162 0.30 1.11 13.47
C MET A 162 0.30 -0.28 12.87
N GLU A 163 1.43 -0.96 12.96
CA GLU A 163 1.57 -2.35 12.52
C GLU A 163 2.20 -3.17 13.64
N ALA A 164 1.65 -4.36 13.90
CA ALA A 164 2.22 -5.35 14.79
C ALA A 164 2.37 -6.68 14.05
N ILE A 165 3.53 -7.31 14.18
CA ILE A 165 3.86 -8.60 13.56
C ILE A 165 4.33 -9.55 14.68
N ALA A 166 3.87 -10.79 14.64
CA ALA A 166 4.39 -11.87 15.48
C ALA A 166 4.61 -13.12 14.64
N ARG A 167 5.72 -13.81 14.87
CA ARG A 167 6.08 -15.06 14.21
C ARG A 167 6.70 -16.04 15.20
N VAL A 168 6.24 -17.27 15.13
CA VAL A 168 6.82 -18.40 15.88
C VAL A 168 7.22 -19.49 14.88
N LYS A 169 8.45 -19.97 14.97
CA LYS A 169 8.97 -21.06 14.15
C LYS A 169 9.40 -22.19 15.07
N MET A 170 8.75 -23.34 14.95
CA MET A 170 9.00 -24.51 15.80
C MET A 170 9.86 -25.54 15.07
N ASP A 171 10.69 -26.28 15.80
CA ASP A 171 11.55 -27.33 15.25
C ASP A 171 10.79 -28.49 14.62
N CYS A 172 9.52 -28.69 15.00
CA CYS A 172 8.65 -29.68 14.38
C CYS A 172 8.29 -29.38 12.90
N GLY A 173 8.68 -28.18 12.39
CA GLY A 173 8.38 -27.73 11.05
C GLY A 173 7.14 -26.84 10.95
N LEU A 174 6.51 -26.49 12.07
CA LEU A 174 5.39 -25.56 12.14
C LEU A 174 5.90 -24.12 12.25
N MET A 175 5.39 -23.24 11.40
CA MET A 175 5.56 -21.78 11.48
C MET A 175 4.20 -21.13 11.54
N LEU A 176 4.02 -20.25 12.51
CA LEU A 176 2.85 -19.39 12.65
C LEU A 176 3.29 -17.94 12.55
N GLN A 177 2.62 -17.16 11.74
CA GLN A 177 2.84 -15.71 11.63
C GLN A 177 1.50 -15.00 11.56
N GLY A 178 1.40 -13.88 12.26
CA GLY A 178 0.29 -12.97 12.17
C GLY A 178 0.78 -11.53 12.06
N SER A 179 0.05 -10.70 11.33
CA SER A 179 0.23 -9.24 11.38
C SER A 179 -1.12 -8.56 11.53
N TYR A 180 -1.12 -7.48 12.26
CA TYR A 180 -2.25 -6.58 12.40
C TYR A 180 -1.81 -5.18 12.00
N ALA A 181 -2.62 -4.50 11.19
CA ALA A 181 -2.39 -3.11 10.85
C ALA A 181 -3.65 -2.29 11.14
N TYR A 182 -3.41 -1.11 11.68
CA TYR A 182 -4.38 -0.04 11.85
C TYR A 182 -3.93 1.16 11.04
N VAL A 183 -4.86 1.74 10.27
CA VAL A 183 -4.62 2.97 9.49
C VAL A 183 -5.79 3.91 9.69
N HIS A 184 -5.49 5.12 10.11
CA HIS A 184 -6.45 6.22 10.14
C HIS A 184 -5.96 7.32 9.21
N GLU A 185 -6.72 7.58 8.16
CA GLU A 185 -6.46 8.65 7.20
C GLU A 185 -7.52 9.73 7.35
N LYS A 186 -7.07 10.97 7.41
CA LYS A 186 -7.92 12.13 7.36
C LYS A 186 -7.81 12.73 5.96
N GLU A 187 -8.80 12.45 5.13
CA GLU A 187 -8.97 12.99 3.78
C GLU A 187 -10.38 13.55 3.68
N GLU A 188 -10.54 14.79 4.17
CA GLU A 188 -11.86 15.42 4.28
C GLU A 188 -12.15 16.32 3.08
N TYR A 189 -13.34 16.18 2.55
CA TYR A 189 -13.94 17.09 1.59
C TYR A 189 -15.33 17.52 2.11
N LYS A 190 -15.54 18.82 2.25
CA LYS A 190 -16.81 19.39 2.79
C LYS A 190 -17.24 18.75 4.14
N GLY A 191 -16.27 18.34 4.97
CA GLY A 191 -16.54 17.71 6.28
C GLY A 191 -16.80 16.20 6.24
N TYR A 192 -16.72 15.56 5.08
CA TYR A 192 -16.90 14.12 4.90
C TYR A 192 -15.58 13.42 4.63
N ASN A 193 -15.37 12.28 5.25
CA ASN A 193 -14.17 11.48 5.02
C ASN A 193 -14.34 10.63 3.75
N LEU A 194 -13.54 10.91 2.72
CA LEU A 194 -13.55 10.21 1.44
C LEU A 194 -12.53 9.07 1.37
N SER A 195 -11.81 8.77 2.45
CA SER A 195 -10.80 7.70 2.45
C SER A 195 -11.43 6.35 2.13
N MET A 196 -10.84 5.64 1.17
CA MET A 196 -11.21 4.28 0.80
C MET A 196 -10.40 3.21 1.55
N THR A 197 -9.62 3.63 2.55
CA THR A 197 -8.77 2.74 3.35
C THR A 197 -9.57 2.07 4.47
N ARG A 198 -9.56 0.75 4.52
CA ARG A 198 -10.13 -0.01 5.62
C ARG A 198 -9.27 0.16 6.87
N PRO A 199 -9.83 0.65 8.00
CA PRO A 199 -9.02 1.05 9.15
C PRO A 199 -8.28 -0.11 9.83
N HIS A 200 -8.80 -1.32 9.78
CA HIS A 200 -8.17 -2.48 10.41
C HIS A 200 -7.96 -3.61 9.41
N SER A 201 -6.79 -4.22 9.44
CA SER A 201 -6.49 -5.44 8.71
C SER A 201 -5.70 -6.42 9.56
N LEU A 202 -5.96 -7.69 9.34
CA LEU A 202 -5.26 -8.81 9.95
C LEU A 202 -4.82 -9.77 8.84
N THR A 203 -3.56 -10.17 8.85
CA THR A 203 -3.11 -11.30 8.04
C THR A 203 -2.58 -12.41 8.93
N PHE A 204 -2.73 -13.64 8.51
CA PHE A 204 -2.12 -14.77 9.18
C PHE A 204 -1.61 -15.80 8.18
N ASN A 205 -0.55 -16.46 8.56
CA ASN A 205 0.01 -17.62 7.88
C ASN A 205 0.27 -18.72 8.92
N ALA A 206 -0.24 -19.91 8.66
CA ALA A 206 0.13 -21.12 9.37
C ALA A 206 0.71 -22.10 8.36
N SER A 207 1.98 -22.45 8.48
CA SER A 207 2.61 -23.38 7.56
C SER A 207 3.32 -24.50 8.29
N PHE A 208 3.17 -25.69 7.76
CA PHE A 208 3.83 -26.90 8.25
C PHE A 208 4.65 -27.51 7.12
N ASN A 209 5.96 -27.59 7.31
CA ASN A 209 6.90 -28.13 6.35
C ASN A 209 7.71 -29.22 7.01
N ARG A 210 7.55 -30.46 6.58
CA ARG A 210 8.27 -31.58 7.16
C ARG A 210 8.52 -32.68 6.15
N LYS A 211 9.66 -33.32 6.29
CA LYS A 211 9.95 -34.55 5.56
C LYS A 211 9.35 -35.74 6.31
N LEU A 212 8.37 -36.41 5.73
CA LEU A 212 7.73 -37.61 6.24
C LEU A 212 8.26 -38.83 5.46
N GLY A 213 9.22 -39.51 6.05
CA GLY A 213 9.94 -40.57 5.35
C GLY A 213 10.72 -40.04 4.15
N LYS A 214 10.32 -40.42 2.92
CA LYS A 214 10.94 -39.92 1.67
C LYS A 214 10.16 -38.79 1.00
N ILE A 215 9.04 -38.34 1.58
CA ILE A 215 8.13 -37.34 1.03
C ILE A 215 8.35 -36.04 1.74
N ASN A 216 8.61 -34.97 1.00
CA ASN A 216 8.60 -33.60 1.52
C ASN A 216 7.17 -33.09 1.53
N THR A 217 6.59 -32.85 2.68
CA THR A 217 5.20 -32.40 2.82
C THR A 217 5.18 -30.95 3.23
N SER A 218 4.35 -30.15 2.56
CA SER A 218 4.05 -28.78 2.91
C SER A 218 2.55 -28.57 2.98
N VAL A 219 2.09 -27.92 4.03
CA VAL A 219 0.70 -27.46 4.18
C VAL A 219 0.76 -26.02 4.63
N SER A 220 0.02 -25.13 3.99
CA SER A 220 -0.07 -23.74 4.40
C SER A 220 -1.50 -23.22 4.32
N LEU A 221 -1.91 -22.54 5.39
CA LEU A 221 -3.15 -21.78 5.46
C LEU A 221 -2.79 -20.31 5.57
N ASN A 222 -3.23 -19.52 4.60
CA ASN A 222 -3.06 -18.07 4.58
C ASN A 222 -4.43 -17.41 4.70
N GLY A 223 -4.52 -16.34 5.45
CA GLY A 223 -5.75 -15.59 5.57
C GLY A 223 -5.51 -14.09 5.67
N GLN A 224 -6.45 -13.35 5.13
CA GLN A 224 -6.53 -11.91 5.26
C GLN A 224 -7.95 -11.53 5.67
N TRP A 225 -8.04 -10.77 6.73
CA TRP A 225 -9.26 -10.10 7.16
C TRP A 225 -9.07 -8.59 7.07
N SER A 226 -10.11 -7.87 6.65
CA SER A 226 -10.16 -6.41 6.70
C SER A 226 -11.50 -5.99 7.28
N SER A 227 -11.50 -4.93 8.09
CA SER A 227 -12.69 -4.41 8.75
C SER A 227 -13.71 -3.86 7.75
N LYS A 228 -14.88 -3.53 8.25
CA LYS A 228 -15.83 -2.68 7.51
C LYS A 228 -15.16 -1.37 7.11
N LEU A 229 -15.58 -0.84 5.96
CA LEU A 229 -15.24 0.52 5.52
C LEU A 229 -16.52 1.32 5.47
N HIS A 230 -16.49 2.49 6.08
CA HIS A 230 -17.50 3.52 5.98
C HIS A 230 -16.88 4.73 5.32
N THR A 231 -17.40 5.12 4.17
CA THR A 231 -16.87 6.22 3.38
C THR A 231 -17.99 6.95 2.68
N TYR A 232 -17.68 8.08 2.11
CA TYR A 232 -18.59 8.89 1.33
C TYR A 232 -18.06 9.07 -0.07
N SER A 233 -18.95 9.13 -1.05
CA SER A 233 -18.63 9.56 -2.40
C SER A 233 -19.43 10.80 -2.72
N TYR A 234 -18.78 11.78 -3.29
CA TYR A 234 -19.42 12.99 -3.77
C TYR A 234 -19.88 12.78 -5.22
N TYR A 235 -21.19 12.82 -5.43
CA TYR A 235 -21.78 12.85 -6.75
C TYR A 235 -22.16 14.29 -7.08
N SER A 236 -21.47 14.81 -8.02
CA SER A 236 -21.55 16.22 -8.39
C SER A 236 -22.76 16.54 -9.27
N VAL A 237 -23.33 15.55 -9.97
CA VAL A 237 -24.54 15.75 -10.79
C VAL A 237 -25.70 16.35 -10.00
N ASP A 238 -25.87 15.89 -8.75
CA ASP A 238 -26.95 16.33 -7.87
C ASP A 238 -26.44 17.09 -6.64
N ASN A 239 -25.13 17.37 -6.61
CA ASN A 239 -24.44 17.92 -5.44
C ASN A 239 -24.68 17.07 -4.18
N THR A 240 -24.88 15.75 -4.36
CA THR A 240 -25.25 14.83 -3.30
C THR A 240 -24.01 14.08 -2.80
N ILE A 241 -23.96 13.87 -1.50
CA ILE A 241 -22.98 13.02 -0.85
C ILE A 241 -23.68 11.70 -0.53
N THR A 242 -23.16 10.62 -1.10
CA THR A 242 -23.70 9.28 -0.87
C THR A 242 -22.81 8.53 0.10
N GLU A 243 -23.42 7.97 1.12
CA GLU A 243 -22.76 7.13 2.11
C GLU A 243 -22.59 5.71 1.58
N TYR A 244 -21.39 5.17 1.73
CA TYR A 244 -21.07 3.81 1.36
C TYR A 244 -20.57 2.99 2.55
N ASN A 245 -21.20 1.84 2.74
CA ASN A 245 -20.90 0.91 3.82
C ASN A 245 -20.46 -0.44 3.25
N TYR A 246 -19.16 -0.71 3.28
CA TYR A 246 -18.60 -1.97 2.84
C TYR A 246 -18.46 -2.95 4.01
N SER A 247 -18.98 -4.16 3.83
CA SER A 247 -18.86 -5.25 4.81
C SER A 247 -17.41 -5.67 5.07
N PRO A 248 -17.09 -6.25 6.23
CA PRO A 248 -15.77 -6.84 6.46
C PRO A 248 -15.47 -7.90 5.40
N ARG A 249 -14.20 -8.03 5.03
CA ARG A 249 -13.73 -8.99 4.02
C ARG A 249 -12.83 -10.01 4.68
N THR A 250 -13.08 -11.31 4.41
CA THR A 250 -12.20 -12.40 4.82
C THR A 250 -11.92 -13.30 3.64
N ILE A 251 -10.65 -13.45 3.29
CA ILE A 251 -10.20 -14.39 2.25
C ILE A 251 -9.15 -15.30 2.86
N CYS A 252 -9.35 -16.61 2.68
CA CYS A 252 -8.41 -17.63 3.13
C CYS A 252 -8.06 -18.56 1.98
N THR A 253 -6.78 -18.94 1.92
CA THR A 253 -6.24 -19.86 0.92
C THR A 253 -5.52 -21.00 1.62
N LEU A 254 -5.91 -22.21 1.32
CA LEU A 254 -5.25 -23.45 1.77
C LEU A 254 -4.44 -24.03 0.64
N ASN A 255 -3.16 -24.30 0.88
CA ASN A 255 -2.30 -24.98 -0.07
C ASN A 255 -1.67 -26.20 0.60
N THR A 256 -1.57 -27.30 -0.14
CA THR A 256 -0.83 -28.48 0.29
C THR A 256 0.01 -28.99 -0.87
N SER A 257 1.18 -29.52 -0.57
CA SER A 257 2.03 -30.15 -1.56
C SER A 257 2.79 -31.35 -0.98
N ALA A 258 3.07 -32.31 -1.84
CA ALA A 258 3.87 -33.48 -1.54
C ALA A 258 4.94 -33.62 -2.63
N GLY A 259 6.23 -33.56 -2.21
CA GLY A 259 7.39 -33.80 -3.07
C GLY A 259 7.88 -35.25 -2.89
N PHE A 260 7.82 -36.01 -3.94
CA PHE A 260 8.22 -37.41 -3.99
C PHE A 260 9.68 -37.56 -4.45
N PRO A 261 10.31 -38.70 -4.21
CA PRO A 261 11.62 -39.01 -4.81
C PRO A 261 11.59 -38.90 -6.35
N ARG A 262 12.72 -38.66 -6.95
CA ARG A 262 12.90 -38.48 -8.40
C ARG A 262 12.27 -37.19 -8.94
N GLY A 263 12.18 -36.14 -8.14
CA GLY A 263 11.82 -34.80 -8.61
C GLY A 263 10.35 -34.60 -8.99
N ILE A 264 9.44 -35.48 -8.55
CA ILE A 264 8.00 -35.33 -8.78
C ILE A 264 7.39 -34.62 -7.59
N SER A 265 6.55 -33.61 -7.82
CA SER A 265 5.74 -33.00 -6.77
C SER A 265 4.31 -32.77 -7.23
N VAL A 266 3.38 -32.91 -6.30
CA VAL A 266 1.94 -32.67 -6.51
C VAL A 266 1.47 -31.65 -5.49
N GLY A 267 0.70 -30.68 -5.93
CA GLY A 267 0.11 -29.63 -5.09
C GLY A 267 -1.39 -29.52 -5.31
N LEU A 268 -2.10 -29.19 -4.24
CA LEU A 268 -3.51 -28.84 -4.25
C LEU A 268 -3.70 -27.52 -3.52
N GLY A 269 -4.46 -26.61 -4.12
CA GLY A 269 -4.82 -25.31 -3.56
C GLY A 269 -6.32 -25.12 -3.55
N ILE A 270 -6.81 -24.47 -2.50
CA ILE A 270 -8.19 -23.98 -2.41
C ILE A 270 -8.08 -22.48 -2.13
N ASP A 271 -8.47 -21.67 -3.09
CA ASP A 271 -8.54 -20.22 -2.91
C ASP A 271 -9.95 -19.80 -2.48
N ASN A 272 -9.99 -18.69 -1.74
CA ASN A 272 -11.24 -18.17 -1.17
C ASN A 272 -12.06 -19.28 -0.46
N LEU A 273 -11.42 -19.96 0.49
CA LEU A 273 -11.94 -21.13 1.22
C LEU A 273 -13.36 -20.93 1.80
N PHE A 274 -13.68 -19.68 2.19
CA PHE A 274 -15.00 -19.33 2.74
C PHE A 274 -15.98 -18.81 1.70
N ASN A 275 -15.64 -18.89 0.40
CA ASN A 275 -16.49 -18.40 -0.70
C ASN A 275 -16.97 -16.97 -0.49
N TYR A 276 -16.07 -16.11 0.01
CA TYR A 276 -16.41 -14.70 0.22
C TYR A 276 -16.78 -14.05 -1.11
N LYS A 277 -17.91 -13.34 -1.12
CA LYS A 277 -18.33 -12.46 -2.20
C LYS A 277 -18.73 -11.13 -1.58
N ASP A 278 -18.26 -10.05 -2.17
CA ASP A 278 -18.64 -8.72 -1.71
C ASP A 278 -20.11 -8.47 -2.02
N LYS A 279 -20.89 -8.20 -0.97
CA LYS A 279 -22.33 -7.91 -1.09
C LYS A 279 -22.61 -6.42 -1.28
N SER A 280 -21.59 -5.57 -1.14
CA SER A 280 -21.70 -4.12 -1.35
C SER A 280 -21.72 -3.72 -2.84
N ALA A 281 -21.93 -4.69 -3.73
CA ALA A 281 -22.02 -4.51 -5.18
C ALA A 281 -23.30 -3.78 -5.67
N ASP A 282 -24.06 -3.16 -4.76
CA ASP A 282 -25.26 -2.37 -5.13
C ASP A 282 -24.95 -1.04 -5.82
N TYR A 283 -23.66 -0.77 -6.11
CA TYR A 283 -23.20 0.52 -6.63
C TYR A 283 -22.93 0.49 -8.14
N GLY A 284 -23.86 -0.01 -8.91
CA GLY A 284 -23.99 0.25 -10.36
C GLY A 284 -23.13 -0.61 -11.29
N ILE A 285 -21.91 -0.98 -10.96
CA ILE A 285 -21.06 -1.86 -11.78
C ILE A 285 -20.66 -3.07 -10.96
N GLN A 286 -21.37 -4.17 -11.13
CA GLN A 286 -21.00 -5.47 -10.55
C GLN A 286 -19.87 -6.07 -11.38
N LEU A 287 -18.64 -5.98 -10.88
CA LEU A 287 -17.54 -6.76 -11.44
C LEU A 287 -17.76 -8.25 -11.10
N PRO A 288 -17.49 -9.18 -12.03
CA PRO A 288 -17.53 -10.59 -11.75
C PRO A 288 -16.64 -10.94 -10.56
N GLN A 289 -17.19 -11.59 -9.54
CA GLN A 289 -16.45 -12.00 -8.36
C GLN A 289 -16.15 -13.50 -8.42
N GLN A 290 -14.88 -13.83 -8.26
CA GLN A 290 -14.45 -15.20 -8.14
C GLN A 290 -14.84 -15.75 -6.75
N GLY A 291 -15.64 -16.80 -6.71
CA GLY A 291 -15.93 -17.56 -5.51
C GLY A 291 -14.77 -18.47 -5.13
N ILE A 292 -15.09 -19.61 -4.49
CA ILE A 292 -14.10 -20.64 -4.18
C ILE A 292 -13.45 -21.17 -5.47
N GLY A 293 -12.12 -21.23 -5.47
CA GLY A 293 -11.31 -21.75 -6.57
C GLY A 293 -10.51 -22.99 -6.14
N PHE A 294 -10.31 -23.92 -7.06
CA PHE A 294 -9.47 -25.10 -6.84
C PHE A 294 -8.32 -25.10 -7.84
N ILE A 295 -7.11 -25.36 -7.35
CA ILE A 295 -5.89 -25.38 -8.16
C ILE A 295 -5.20 -26.73 -7.94
N GLY A 296 -4.91 -27.45 -9.01
CA GLY A 296 -4.07 -28.64 -9.01
C GLY A 296 -2.76 -28.36 -9.73
N THR A 297 -1.64 -28.76 -9.14
CA THR A 297 -0.30 -28.57 -9.71
C THR A 297 0.47 -29.90 -9.71
N VAL A 298 1.07 -30.23 -10.83
CA VAL A 298 2.05 -31.33 -10.95
C VAL A 298 3.34 -30.72 -11.49
N SER A 299 4.44 -30.95 -10.80
CA SER A 299 5.75 -30.49 -11.23
C SER A 299 6.71 -31.67 -11.31
N ILE A 300 7.50 -31.73 -12.38
CA ILE A 300 8.47 -32.80 -12.64
C ILE A 300 9.82 -32.13 -12.93
N ASN A 301 10.81 -32.42 -12.09
CA ASN A 301 12.19 -32.07 -12.36
C ASN A 301 12.85 -33.19 -13.19
N LEU A 302 13.11 -32.92 -14.47
CA LEU A 302 13.63 -33.92 -15.39
C LEU A 302 15.06 -34.36 -15.03
N ALA A 303 15.88 -33.46 -14.49
CA ALA A 303 17.25 -33.82 -14.07
C ALA A 303 17.24 -34.85 -12.94
N ASP A 304 16.36 -34.68 -11.95
CA ASP A 304 16.22 -35.62 -10.85
C ASP A 304 15.49 -36.90 -11.27
N LEU A 305 14.58 -36.81 -12.23
CA LEU A 305 13.83 -37.94 -12.75
C LEU A 305 14.74 -38.93 -13.48
N PHE A 306 15.65 -38.41 -14.30
CA PHE A 306 16.57 -39.20 -15.10
C PHE A 306 17.95 -39.42 -14.44
N ARG A 307 18.18 -38.84 -13.24
CA ARG A 307 19.47 -38.88 -12.51
C ARG A 307 20.62 -38.38 -13.39
N LEU A 308 20.39 -37.31 -14.17
CA LEU A 308 21.40 -36.62 -14.96
C LEU A 308 22.28 -35.72 -14.10
#